data_8662e59d13bca496ec82d88fe5404491
#
_entry.id   8662e59d13bca496ec82d88fe5404491
#
_cell.length_a   1.000
_cell.length_b   1.000
_cell.length_c   1.000
_cell.angle_alpha   90.00
_cell.angle_beta   90.00
_cell.angle_gamma   90.00
#
_symmetry.space_group_name_H-M   'P 1'
#
loop_
_entity.id
_entity.type
_entity.pdbx_description
1 polymer ?
#
loop_
_entity_poly.entity_id
_entity_poly.type
_entity_poly.pdbx_seq_one_letter_code
_entity_poly.pdbx_strand_id
1 'polypeptide(L)'
;MFVNDHQADDDGSSHAPVPFYVSTAGYGVLVDTLRNAKFYCGNLAQAGQGAVAFAQDQRKNTIATTTDELYKRRELDQKRMRIEIPLARGVDIYLFAGPTMMHAVQRYNLFSGGGCVPPMWGLGMFYRGFGQYNSADVLTLARDFRDRHLPCDVFGLEPGWQSEAYSCSYTWSPKRWPDPDAFIADIRAMGYGDL
;
A
#
# COMPACT_ATOMS: atom_id res chain seq x y z
N MET A 1 8.81 4.54 8.60
CA MET A 1 7.49 3.95 8.30
C MET A 1 7.71 2.44 8.21
N PHE A 2 6.97 1.65 8.94
CA PHE A 2 6.99 0.20 8.81
C PHE A 2 5.88 -0.22 7.87
N VAL A 3 6.16 -1.20 7.03
CA VAL A 3 5.14 -1.92 6.27
C VAL A 3 4.81 -3.17 7.07
N ASN A 4 3.55 -3.37 7.39
CA ASN A 4 3.08 -4.60 8.00
C ASN A 4 1.73 -5.01 7.39
N ASP A 5 1.35 -6.27 7.60
CA ASP A 5 0.08 -6.81 7.11
C ASP A 5 -1.08 -6.59 8.09
N HIS A 6 -0.80 -5.91 9.20
CA HIS A 6 -1.79 -5.62 10.23
C HIS A 6 -2.44 -4.25 10.00
N GLN A 7 -3.47 -3.98 10.76
CA GLN A 7 -4.21 -2.73 10.65
C GLN A 7 -3.35 -1.54 11.10
N ALA A 8 -3.40 -0.46 10.33
CA ALA A 8 -2.54 0.71 10.55
C ALA A 8 -2.86 1.49 11.84
N ASP A 9 -3.95 1.19 12.50
CA ASP A 9 -4.37 1.79 13.78
C ASP A 9 -3.62 1.23 15.00
N ASP A 10 -2.97 0.07 14.86
CA ASP A 10 -2.28 -0.58 15.98
C ASP A 10 -0.98 0.12 16.36
N ASP A 11 -0.17 0.54 15.37
CA ASP A 11 1.17 1.10 15.59
C ASP A 11 1.54 2.26 14.66
N GLY A 12 0.63 2.69 13.78
CA GLY A 12 0.85 3.73 12.78
C GLY A 12 1.67 3.26 11.57
N SER A 13 1.79 1.96 11.37
CA SER A 13 2.44 1.39 10.19
C SER A 13 1.54 1.47 8.95
N SER A 14 2.11 1.26 7.76
CA SER A 14 1.40 1.32 6.50
C SER A 14 1.88 0.22 5.55
N HIS A 15 0.97 -0.32 4.73
CA HIS A 15 1.29 -1.36 3.76
C HIS A 15 2.17 -0.90 2.60
N ALA A 16 1.92 0.28 2.09
CA ALA A 16 2.60 0.79 0.90
C ALA A 16 3.05 2.23 1.11
N PRO A 17 4.02 2.45 2.01
CA PRO A 17 4.48 3.80 2.31
C PRO A 17 5.28 4.39 1.14
N VAL A 18 4.96 5.62 0.82
CA VAL A 18 5.80 6.48 -0.04
C VAL A 18 6.35 7.58 0.84
N PRO A 19 7.68 7.81 0.88
CA PRO A 19 8.29 8.83 1.73
C PRO A 19 8.10 10.25 1.15
N PHE A 20 6.89 10.52 0.68
CA PHE A 20 6.46 11.78 0.09
C PHE A 20 5.26 12.33 0.84
N TYR A 21 5.27 13.62 1.11
CA TYR A 21 4.13 14.31 1.67
C TYR A 21 3.89 15.65 0.99
N VAL A 22 2.67 16.13 1.09
CA VAL A 22 2.27 17.46 0.60
C VAL A 22 1.78 18.33 1.74
N SER A 23 2.01 19.63 1.61
CA SER A 23 1.55 20.65 2.53
C SER A 23 0.42 21.46 1.90
N THR A 24 -0.54 21.88 2.73
CA THR A 24 -1.58 22.86 2.33
C THR A 24 -0.99 24.21 1.90
N ALA A 25 0.29 24.46 2.20
CA ALA A 25 1.02 25.62 1.71
C ALA A 25 1.45 25.50 0.23
N GLY A 26 1.07 24.42 -0.46
CA GLY A 26 1.31 24.24 -1.89
C GLY A 26 2.70 23.71 -2.24
N TYR A 27 3.30 22.90 -1.40
CA TYR A 27 4.55 22.20 -1.73
C TYR A 27 4.50 20.75 -1.34
N GLY A 28 5.34 19.93 -1.97
CA GLY A 28 5.59 18.55 -1.63
C GLY A 28 7.04 18.29 -1.29
N VAL A 29 7.31 17.29 -0.50
CA VAL A 29 8.65 16.86 -0.10
C VAL A 29 8.78 15.36 -0.24
N LEU A 30 9.75 14.92 -1.04
CA LEU A 30 10.19 13.54 -1.11
C LEU A 30 11.48 13.40 -0.31
N VAL A 31 11.51 12.42 0.57
CA VAL A 31 12.70 12.01 1.32
C VAL A 31 13.20 10.72 0.70
N ASP A 32 14.20 10.80 -0.15
CA ASP A 32 14.69 9.64 -0.89
C ASP A 32 15.57 8.77 0.00
N THR A 33 14.98 7.71 0.53
CA THR A 33 15.65 6.75 1.40
C THR A 33 15.03 5.37 1.34
N LEU A 34 15.87 4.35 1.33
CA LEU A 34 15.49 2.95 1.52
C LEU A 34 15.54 2.52 3.00
N ARG A 35 15.90 3.44 3.90
CA ARG A 35 15.96 3.16 5.33
C ARG A 35 14.62 3.38 5.99
N ASN A 36 14.42 2.71 7.12
CA ASN A 36 13.28 3.00 7.97
C ASN A 36 13.29 4.48 8.35
N ALA A 37 12.21 5.17 8.04
CA ALA A 37 12.03 6.57 8.37
C ALA A 37 10.76 6.78 9.20
N LYS A 38 10.85 7.63 10.21
CA LYS A 38 9.69 8.03 11.03
C LYS A 38 9.31 9.45 10.67
N PHE A 39 8.05 9.64 10.30
CA PHE A 39 7.48 10.94 9.96
C PHE A 39 6.56 11.41 11.08
N TYR A 40 6.87 12.55 11.66
CA TYR A 40 6.08 13.20 12.70
C TYR A 40 5.42 14.44 12.10
N CYS A 41 4.17 14.28 11.68
CA CYS A 41 3.44 15.33 10.96
C CYS A 41 2.72 16.25 11.93
N GLY A 42 3.39 17.31 12.40
CA GLY A 42 2.81 18.31 13.28
C GLY A 42 2.49 17.83 14.70
N ASN A 43 3.03 16.70 15.11
CA ASN A 43 2.68 16.01 16.36
C ASN A 43 3.89 15.82 17.27
N LEU A 44 4.76 16.81 17.36
CA LEU A 44 5.89 16.78 18.27
C LEU A 44 5.47 17.38 19.62
N ALA A 45 5.53 16.60 20.67
CA ALA A 45 5.58 17.13 22.03
C ALA A 45 6.80 18.05 22.18
N GLN A 46 6.70 19.08 23.00
CA GLN A 46 7.78 20.03 23.24
C GLN A 46 9.09 19.31 23.60
N ALA A 47 10.19 19.88 23.18
CA ALA A 47 11.54 19.37 23.40
C ALA A 47 11.75 19.02 24.90
N GLY A 48 11.94 17.74 25.19
CA GLY A 48 12.13 17.21 26.55
C GLY A 48 11.28 15.99 26.92
N GLN A 49 10.18 15.77 26.22
CA GLN A 49 9.40 14.53 26.39
C GLN A 49 9.70 13.60 25.20
N GLY A 50 10.50 12.59 25.48
CA GLY A 50 10.94 11.64 24.46
C GLY A 50 9.80 10.82 23.84
N ALA A 51 10.12 10.06 22.82
CA ALA A 51 9.22 9.20 22.03
C ALA A 51 8.27 8.28 22.86
N VAL A 52 8.56 8.10 24.15
CA VAL A 52 7.73 7.32 25.07
C VAL A 52 6.38 7.98 25.37
N ALA A 53 6.30 9.31 25.37
CA ALA A 53 5.03 10.02 25.59
C ALA A 53 4.08 9.88 24.40
N PHE A 54 4.62 9.72 23.21
CA PHE A 54 3.86 9.54 21.98
C PHE A 54 3.12 8.19 21.94
N ALA A 55 3.80 7.12 22.36
CA ALA A 55 3.21 5.79 22.42
C ALA A 55 2.15 5.65 23.52
N GLN A 56 2.23 6.45 24.58
CA GLN A 56 1.24 6.44 25.66
C GLN A 56 -0.03 7.22 25.32
N ASP A 57 0.08 8.28 24.52
CA ASP A 57 -1.08 9.09 24.14
C ASP A 57 -1.94 8.38 23.07
N GLN A 58 -1.34 7.57 22.23
CA GLN A 58 -2.08 6.73 21.26
C GLN A 58 -2.88 5.60 21.95
N ARG A 59 -2.41 5.09 23.09
CA ARG A 59 -3.14 4.07 23.87
C ARG A 59 -4.36 4.61 24.62
N LYS A 60 -4.51 5.92 24.67
CA LYS A 60 -5.69 6.62 25.20
C LYS A 60 -6.72 6.98 24.14
N ASN A 61 -6.65 6.38 22.95
CA ASN A 61 -7.69 6.51 21.96
C ASN A 61 -8.98 5.90 22.52
N THR A 62 -9.76 6.73 23.18
CA THR A 62 -11.19 6.51 23.31
C THR A 62 -11.73 6.29 21.91
N ILE A 63 -12.36 5.13 21.71
CA ILE A 63 -13.06 4.81 20.47
C ILE A 63 -13.98 5.99 20.17
N ALA A 64 -13.78 6.63 19.04
CA ALA A 64 -14.63 7.73 18.62
C ALA A 64 -16.06 7.19 18.53
N THR A 65 -16.96 7.76 19.32
CA THR A 65 -18.35 7.27 19.45
C THR A 65 -19.26 7.92 18.41
N THR A 66 -18.82 8.99 17.79
CA THR A 66 -19.59 9.71 16.77
C THR A 66 -18.73 10.05 15.55
N THR A 67 -19.39 10.23 14.40
CA THR A 67 -18.76 10.68 13.16
C THR A 67 -18.05 12.03 13.34
N ASP A 68 -18.66 12.94 14.10
CA ASP A 68 -18.10 14.27 14.37
C ASP A 68 -16.81 14.20 15.21
N GLU A 69 -16.72 13.23 16.14
CA GLU A 69 -15.50 12.98 16.91
C GLU A 69 -14.40 12.38 16.05
N LEU A 70 -14.75 11.49 15.11
CA LEU A 70 -13.82 10.89 14.14
C LEU A 70 -13.19 11.95 13.22
N TYR A 71 -13.99 12.92 12.77
CA TYR A 71 -13.57 13.97 11.84
C TYR A 71 -13.24 15.29 12.53
N LYS A 72 -13.30 15.35 13.86
CA LYS A 72 -12.93 16.54 14.61
C LYS A 72 -11.47 16.88 14.33
N ARG A 73 -11.27 18.03 13.69
CA ARG A 73 -9.93 18.53 13.36
C ARG A 73 -9.21 18.81 14.68
N ARG A 74 -8.23 17.96 15.04
CA ARG A 74 -7.35 18.23 16.16
C ARG A 74 -6.51 19.46 15.81
N GLU A 75 -6.56 20.50 16.62
CA GLU A 75 -5.59 21.59 16.51
C GLU A 75 -4.21 21.01 16.84
N LEU A 76 -3.34 20.99 15.85
CA LEU A 76 -1.96 20.56 16.04
C LEU A 76 -1.20 21.74 16.64
N ASP A 77 -0.72 21.59 17.86
CA ASP A 77 0.03 22.62 18.61
C ASP A 77 1.34 23.04 17.92
N GLN A 78 1.80 22.27 16.94
CA GLN A 78 3.06 22.53 16.26
C GLN A 78 2.94 22.37 14.74
N LYS A 79 3.22 23.43 14.01
CA LYS A 79 3.31 23.45 12.54
C LYS A 79 4.71 22.96 12.05
N ARG A 80 5.27 21.94 12.69
CA ARG A 80 6.60 21.43 12.34
C ARG A 80 6.50 19.99 11.85
N MET A 81 7.33 19.70 10.86
CA MET A 81 7.56 18.34 10.36
C MET A 81 8.94 17.88 10.89
N ARG A 82 8.98 16.70 11.49
CA ARG A 82 10.21 16.04 11.88
C ARG A 82 10.31 14.70 11.20
N ILE A 83 11.48 14.41 10.64
CA ILE A 83 11.76 13.13 9.98
C ILE A 83 13.02 12.56 10.62
N GLU A 84 12.93 11.34 11.10
CA GLU A 84 14.05 10.61 11.71
C GLU A 84 14.42 9.44 10.82
N ILE A 85 15.70 9.40 10.42
CA ILE A 85 16.27 8.33 9.60
C ILE A 85 17.48 7.76 10.35
N PRO A 86 17.31 6.66 11.09
CA PRO A 86 18.41 6.09 11.87
C PRO A 86 19.59 5.68 11.01
N LEU A 87 20.81 5.91 11.51
CA LEU A 87 22.08 5.48 10.91
C LEU A 87 22.29 5.96 9.47
N ALA A 88 21.63 7.02 9.05
CA ALA A 88 21.86 7.63 7.75
C ALA A 88 23.11 8.55 7.81
N ARG A 89 23.99 8.41 6.82
CA ARG A 89 25.14 9.34 6.62
C ARG A 89 24.73 10.60 5.85
N GLY A 90 23.57 10.55 5.20
CA GLY A 90 22.95 11.61 4.42
C GLY A 90 21.64 11.11 3.84
N VAL A 91 20.90 12.04 3.27
CA VAL A 91 19.62 11.76 2.58
C VAL A 91 19.40 12.83 1.51
N ASP A 92 18.89 12.42 0.36
CA ASP A 92 18.45 13.35 -0.67
C ASP A 92 17.01 13.78 -0.40
N ILE A 93 16.79 15.09 -0.47
CA ILE A 93 15.47 15.69 -0.26
C ILE A 93 15.10 16.47 -1.51
N TYR A 94 13.98 16.09 -2.13
CA TYR A 94 13.42 16.76 -3.29
C TYR A 94 12.22 17.62 -2.89
N LEU A 95 12.24 18.88 -3.29
CA LEU A 95 11.18 19.83 -3.04
C LEU A 95 10.38 20.07 -4.32
N PHE A 96 9.07 19.87 -4.24
CA PHE A 96 8.15 20.09 -5.34
C PHE A 96 7.29 21.31 -5.04
N ALA A 97 7.69 22.46 -5.57
CA ALA A 97 6.90 23.69 -5.44
C ALA A 97 5.64 23.60 -6.30
N GLY A 98 4.57 24.22 -5.87
CA GLY A 98 3.36 24.37 -6.64
C GLY A 98 2.50 25.47 -6.06
N PRO A 99 1.55 26.06 -6.80
CA PRO A 99 0.59 26.95 -6.17
C PRO A 99 -0.41 26.18 -5.29
N THR A 100 -0.61 24.88 -5.55
CA THR A 100 -1.51 24.01 -4.79
C THR A 100 -0.89 22.64 -4.53
N MET A 101 -1.46 21.88 -3.61
CA MET A 101 -1.09 20.48 -3.36
C MET A 101 -1.15 19.62 -4.63
N MET A 102 -2.17 19.82 -5.47
CA MET A 102 -2.32 19.08 -6.72
C MET A 102 -1.12 19.30 -7.66
N HIS A 103 -0.65 20.53 -7.81
CA HIS A 103 0.53 20.81 -8.63
C HIS A 103 1.80 20.16 -8.07
N ALA A 104 1.95 20.11 -6.75
CA ALA A 104 3.07 19.42 -6.13
C ALA A 104 3.02 17.91 -6.40
N VAL A 105 1.83 17.28 -6.31
CA VAL A 105 1.62 15.86 -6.66
C VAL A 105 1.90 15.61 -8.14
N GLN A 106 1.42 16.46 -9.03
CA GLN A 106 1.69 16.32 -10.48
C GLN A 106 3.19 16.36 -10.79
N ARG A 107 3.93 17.29 -10.16
CA ARG A 107 5.38 17.39 -10.34
C ARG A 107 6.11 16.18 -9.76
N TYR A 108 5.70 15.70 -8.60
CA TYR A 108 6.22 14.46 -8.05
C TYR A 108 5.94 13.27 -8.98
N ASN A 109 4.72 13.17 -9.51
CA ASN A 109 4.36 12.11 -10.45
C ASN A 109 5.25 12.12 -11.70
N LEU A 110 5.47 13.30 -12.31
CA LEU A 110 6.38 13.44 -13.44
C LEU A 110 7.82 13.07 -13.09
N PHE A 111 8.29 13.48 -11.91
CA PHE A 111 9.63 13.17 -11.42
C PHE A 111 9.81 11.66 -11.20
N SER A 112 8.81 10.99 -10.69
CA SER A 112 8.83 9.54 -10.41
C SER A 112 8.54 8.65 -11.64
N GLY A 113 8.51 9.21 -12.83
CA GLY A 113 8.34 8.47 -14.08
C GLY A 113 6.94 8.57 -14.71
N GLY A 114 6.04 9.33 -14.10
CA GLY A 114 4.67 9.50 -14.59
C GLY A 114 3.74 8.33 -14.21
N GLY A 115 2.52 8.40 -14.72
CA GLY A 115 1.55 7.32 -14.61
C GLY A 115 1.61 6.38 -15.82
N CYS A 116 1.13 5.17 -15.65
CA CYS A 116 0.84 4.26 -16.77
C CYS A 116 -0.64 4.33 -17.14
N VAL A 117 -0.94 4.05 -18.40
CA VAL A 117 -2.32 3.77 -18.82
C VAL A 117 -2.49 2.25 -18.74
N PRO A 118 -3.26 1.74 -17.77
CA PRO A 118 -3.47 0.30 -17.66
C PRO A 118 -4.31 -0.21 -18.84
N PRO A 119 -4.20 -1.48 -19.22
CA PRO A 119 -5.12 -2.08 -20.17
C PRO A 119 -6.56 -2.05 -19.64
N MET A 120 -7.55 -2.11 -20.52
CA MET A 120 -8.96 -2.02 -20.13
C MET A 120 -9.35 -3.05 -19.07
N TRP A 121 -8.89 -4.28 -19.21
CA TRP A 121 -9.15 -5.36 -18.25
C TRP A 121 -8.52 -5.08 -16.87
N GLY A 122 -7.42 -4.35 -16.80
CA GLY A 122 -6.77 -3.94 -15.54
C GLY A 122 -7.57 -2.89 -14.75
N LEU A 123 -8.60 -2.29 -15.36
CA LEU A 123 -9.57 -1.40 -14.73
C LEU A 123 -10.88 -2.11 -14.36
N GLY A 124 -10.98 -3.40 -14.65
CA GLY A 124 -12.14 -4.21 -14.38
C GLY A 124 -12.15 -4.81 -12.97
N MET A 125 -12.99 -5.84 -12.81
CA MET A 125 -13.10 -6.54 -11.53
C MET A 125 -11.90 -7.46 -11.32
N PHE A 126 -11.25 -7.28 -10.18
CA PHE A 126 -10.19 -8.15 -9.69
C PHE A 126 -10.74 -9.03 -8.56
N TYR A 127 -10.65 -10.35 -8.72
CA TYR A 127 -10.96 -11.32 -7.66
C TYR A 127 -9.67 -11.95 -7.13
N ARG A 128 -9.51 -11.98 -5.83
CA ARG A 128 -8.36 -12.59 -5.16
C ARG A 128 -8.75 -13.93 -4.54
N GLY A 129 -8.13 -15.01 -5.00
CA GLY A 129 -8.33 -16.35 -4.49
C GLY A 129 -7.72 -16.55 -3.09
N PHE A 130 -8.06 -17.65 -2.43
CA PHE A 130 -7.45 -18.01 -1.14
C PHE A 130 -6.06 -18.63 -1.34
N GLY A 131 -5.15 -18.35 -0.40
CA GLY A 131 -3.78 -18.86 -0.42
C GLY A 131 -3.64 -20.38 -0.40
N GLN A 132 -4.72 -21.10 -0.10
CA GLN A 132 -4.78 -22.56 -0.06
C GLN A 132 -5.21 -23.18 -1.39
N TYR A 133 -5.73 -22.39 -2.33
CA TYR A 133 -6.18 -22.90 -3.63
C TYR A 133 -5.03 -23.47 -4.44
N ASN A 134 -5.36 -24.46 -5.26
CA ASN A 134 -4.52 -25.01 -6.31
C ASN A 134 -5.08 -24.67 -7.70
N SER A 135 -4.43 -25.08 -8.76
CA SER A 135 -4.86 -24.80 -10.13
C SER A 135 -6.28 -25.30 -10.44
N ALA A 136 -6.64 -26.47 -9.94
CA ALA A 136 -8.00 -27.03 -10.17
C ALA A 136 -9.08 -26.23 -9.44
N ASP A 137 -8.80 -25.77 -8.22
CA ASP A 137 -9.73 -24.94 -7.44
C ASP A 137 -9.98 -23.61 -8.15
N VAL A 138 -8.91 -22.96 -8.63
CA VAL A 138 -9.02 -21.68 -9.35
C VAL A 138 -9.75 -21.84 -10.68
N LEU A 139 -9.43 -22.88 -11.46
CA LEU A 139 -10.14 -23.15 -12.73
C LEU A 139 -11.64 -23.43 -12.51
N THR A 140 -11.98 -24.14 -11.45
CA THR A 140 -13.39 -24.41 -11.10
C THR A 140 -14.11 -23.12 -10.76
N LEU A 141 -13.50 -22.27 -9.94
CA LEU A 141 -14.06 -20.99 -9.57
C LEU A 141 -14.18 -20.04 -10.77
N ALA A 142 -13.17 -20.01 -11.62
CA ALA A 142 -13.18 -19.19 -12.84
C ALA A 142 -14.33 -19.59 -13.78
N ARG A 143 -14.61 -20.89 -13.95
CA ARG A 143 -15.77 -21.37 -14.71
C ARG A 143 -17.08 -20.95 -14.05
N ASP A 144 -17.20 -21.10 -12.72
CA ASP A 144 -18.41 -20.71 -11.98
C ASP A 144 -18.74 -19.21 -12.16
N PHE A 145 -17.73 -18.33 -12.18
CA PHE A 145 -17.92 -16.92 -12.50
C PHE A 145 -18.51 -16.71 -13.91
N ARG A 146 -18.02 -17.46 -14.91
CA ARG A 146 -18.54 -17.36 -16.29
C ARG A 146 -19.94 -17.95 -16.42
N ASP A 147 -20.19 -19.10 -15.81
CA ASP A 147 -21.48 -19.79 -15.86
C ASP A 147 -22.58 -18.95 -15.19
N ARG A 148 -22.25 -18.23 -14.15
CA ARG A 148 -23.17 -17.30 -13.45
C ARG A 148 -23.20 -15.91 -14.04
N HIS A 149 -22.49 -15.64 -15.12
CA HIS A 149 -22.39 -14.32 -15.74
C HIS A 149 -21.90 -13.23 -14.77
N LEU A 150 -21.05 -13.60 -13.80
CA LEU A 150 -20.42 -12.65 -12.91
C LEU A 150 -19.22 -12.01 -13.62
N PRO A 151 -19.16 -10.66 -13.69
CA PRO A 151 -18.01 -9.99 -14.30
C PRO A 151 -16.76 -10.22 -13.44
N CYS A 152 -15.69 -10.62 -14.08
CA CYS A 152 -14.37 -10.72 -13.47
C CYS A 152 -13.33 -10.68 -14.60
N ASP A 153 -12.37 -9.79 -14.50
CA ASP A 153 -11.37 -9.57 -15.52
C ASP A 153 -10.01 -10.15 -15.13
N VAL A 154 -9.70 -10.17 -13.84
CA VAL A 154 -8.42 -10.62 -13.31
C VAL A 154 -8.63 -11.56 -12.13
N PHE A 155 -7.94 -12.69 -12.14
CA PHE A 155 -7.78 -13.55 -10.97
C PHE A 155 -6.40 -13.30 -10.34
N GLY A 156 -6.38 -12.84 -9.09
CA GLY A 156 -5.17 -12.74 -8.29
C GLY A 156 -4.92 -14.03 -7.50
N LEU A 157 -3.73 -14.55 -7.61
CA LEU A 157 -3.29 -15.67 -6.79
C LEU A 157 -2.64 -15.15 -5.50
N GLU A 158 -2.98 -15.77 -4.37
CA GLU A 158 -2.29 -15.51 -3.10
C GLU A 158 -0.87 -16.10 -3.13
N PRO A 159 0.04 -15.65 -2.24
CA PRO A 159 1.42 -16.14 -2.20
C PRO A 159 1.59 -17.66 -2.20
N GLY A 160 0.53 -18.41 -1.88
CA GLY A 160 0.50 -19.88 -1.96
C GLY A 160 0.70 -20.48 -3.35
N TRP A 161 0.71 -19.68 -4.43
CA TRP A 161 1.13 -20.17 -5.75
C TRP A 161 2.61 -20.52 -5.77
N GLN A 162 3.40 -19.93 -4.90
CA GLN A 162 4.84 -20.16 -4.80
C GLN A 162 5.17 -21.43 -4.01
N SER A 163 6.32 -22.01 -4.28
CA SER A 163 6.86 -23.14 -3.52
C SER A 163 7.16 -22.76 -2.07
N GLU A 164 7.63 -21.52 -1.85
CA GLU A 164 7.88 -20.91 -0.53
C GLU A 164 7.28 -19.50 -0.52
N ALA A 165 6.10 -19.34 0.11
CA ALA A 165 5.30 -18.14 0.01
C ALA A 165 5.93 -16.91 0.66
N TYR A 166 6.45 -17.03 1.88
CA TYR A 166 6.94 -15.88 2.65
C TYR A 166 8.40 -15.54 2.40
N SER A 167 9.18 -16.45 1.86
CA SER A 167 10.52 -16.14 1.33
C SER A 167 10.48 -15.61 -0.09
N CYS A 168 9.29 -15.54 -0.70
CA CYS A 168 9.08 -15.09 -2.07
C CYS A 168 10.02 -15.79 -3.06
N SER A 169 9.88 -17.11 -3.15
CA SER A 169 10.74 -17.95 -4.02
C SER A 169 10.58 -17.63 -5.51
N TYR A 170 9.46 -17.00 -5.92
CA TYR A 170 9.09 -16.71 -7.30
C TYR A 170 9.13 -17.94 -8.21
N THR A 171 8.97 -19.11 -7.62
CA THR A 171 8.88 -20.40 -8.31
C THR A 171 7.53 -21.02 -8.06
N TRP A 172 6.87 -21.50 -9.10
CA TRP A 172 5.60 -22.17 -8.96
C TRP A 172 5.71 -23.41 -8.04
N SER A 173 4.71 -23.61 -7.21
CA SER A 173 4.61 -24.82 -6.42
C SER A 173 4.22 -26.00 -7.31
N PRO A 174 5.10 -26.97 -7.58
CA PRO A 174 4.77 -28.08 -8.49
C PRO A 174 3.65 -28.97 -7.95
N LYS A 175 3.40 -28.92 -6.64
CA LYS A 175 2.30 -29.65 -6.01
C LYS A 175 0.95 -29.01 -6.28
N ARG A 176 0.87 -27.71 -6.29
CA ARG A 176 -0.39 -26.96 -6.44
C ARG A 176 -0.64 -26.52 -7.88
N TRP A 177 0.41 -26.23 -8.61
CA TRP A 177 0.41 -25.86 -10.03
C TRP A 177 1.39 -26.76 -10.79
N PRO A 178 0.99 -28.02 -11.08
CA PRO A 178 1.88 -28.97 -11.75
C PRO A 178 2.22 -28.56 -13.19
N ASP A 179 1.33 -27.83 -13.86
CA ASP A 179 1.53 -27.26 -15.18
C ASP A 179 1.00 -25.81 -15.20
N PRO A 180 1.84 -24.83 -14.85
CA PRO A 180 1.44 -23.43 -14.83
C PRO A 180 1.08 -22.88 -16.22
N ASP A 181 1.76 -23.34 -17.26
CA ASP A 181 1.52 -22.84 -18.62
C ASP A 181 0.13 -23.26 -19.13
N ALA A 182 -0.23 -24.52 -18.93
CA ALA A 182 -1.57 -25.00 -19.24
C ALA A 182 -2.63 -24.29 -18.41
N PHE A 183 -2.38 -24.08 -17.13
CA PHE A 183 -3.28 -23.34 -16.24
C PHE A 183 -3.52 -21.90 -16.73
N ILE A 184 -2.48 -21.17 -17.11
CA ILE A 184 -2.58 -19.80 -17.63
C ILE A 184 -3.34 -19.80 -18.97
N ALA A 185 -3.07 -20.75 -19.83
CA ALA A 185 -3.77 -20.90 -21.12
C ALA A 185 -5.28 -21.12 -20.90
N ASP A 186 -5.66 -21.99 -19.98
CA ASP A 186 -7.06 -22.26 -19.64
C ASP A 186 -7.78 -21.01 -19.09
N ILE A 187 -7.16 -20.26 -18.21
CA ILE A 187 -7.71 -19.02 -17.66
C ILE A 187 -7.91 -17.97 -18.78
N ARG A 188 -6.95 -17.80 -19.66
CA ARG A 188 -7.03 -16.89 -20.81
C ARG A 188 -8.13 -17.32 -21.79
N ALA A 189 -8.27 -18.63 -22.04
CA ALA A 189 -9.32 -19.17 -22.89
C ALA A 189 -10.74 -18.85 -22.37
N MET A 190 -10.90 -18.67 -21.06
CA MET A 190 -12.14 -18.23 -20.43
C MET A 190 -12.37 -16.71 -20.51
N GLY A 191 -11.48 -15.95 -21.15
CA GLY A 191 -11.60 -14.51 -21.35
C GLY A 191 -11.18 -13.65 -20.14
N TYR A 192 -10.32 -14.19 -19.28
CA TYR A 192 -9.65 -13.37 -18.26
C TYR A 192 -8.43 -12.68 -18.87
N GLY A 193 -8.21 -11.41 -18.49
CA GLY A 193 -7.16 -10.59 -19.08
C GLY A 193 -5.77 -11.00 -18.63
N ASP A 194 -5.63 -11.31 -17.34
CA ASP A 194 -4.38 -11.82 -16.76
C ASP A 194 -4.62 -12.47 -15.38
N LEU A 195 -3.53 -12.99 -14.81
CA LEU A 195 -3.45 -13.64 -13.49
C LEU A 195 -2.58 -12.82 -12.53
#